data_2495c8cd179229c38933d447aaf0cea4
#
_entry.id   2495c8cd179229c38933d447aaf0cea4
#
_cell.length_a   1.000
_cell.length_b   1.000
_cell.length_c   1.000
_cell.angle_alpha   90.00
_cell.angle_beta   90.00
_cell.angle_gamma   90.00
#
_symmetry.space_group_name_H-M   'P 1'
#
loop_
_entity.id
_entity.type
_entity.pdbx_description
1 polymer ?
#
loop_
_entity_poly.entity_id
_entity_poly.type
_entity_poly.pdbx_seq_one_letter_code
_entity_poly.pdbx_strand_id
1 'polypeptide(L)'
;MLDWRSFISSKEIATYITNLPAETLIGEALFPRKKQFGMDLKYIKGSKRKPVVLRPSAFDVAVKVRALKATVDIEKKRMPFFKESILVSEEDRQQLLMAAQAENSATLKLILGQIYDNYLDLVNGGDMQMERMRMQALATGVINIVSDDADIVFDFGVPSNHKETLTDNDKWSNPASDIVGDIERWKTLMVNGGYPVPKRMVLTSKTFGYIKINKAIKLDIDCLLYTSPSPRDSTSS
;
A
#
# COMPACT_ATOMS: atom_id res chain seq x y z
N MET A 1 40.86 -21.75 18.47
CA MET A 1 39.71 -22.37 17.77
C MET A 1 39.02 -21.25 17.03
N LEU A 2 38.99 -21.29 15.70
CA LEU A 2 38.28 -20.28 14.89
C LEU A 2 36.78 -20.44 15.18
N ASP A 3 36.14 -19.36 15.69
CA ASP A 3 34.69 -19.31 15.92
C ASP A 3 34.03 -18.74 14.65
N TRP A 4 33.16 -19.53 14.02
CA TRP A 4 32.39 -19.08 12.84
C TRP A 4 31.62 -17.78 13.08
N ARG A 5 31.25 -17.50 14.34
CA ARG A 5 30.55 -16.27 14.74
C ARG A 5 31.43 -15.01 14.57
N SER A 6 32.73 -15.16 14.47
CA SER A 6 33.62 -14.02 14.18
C SER A 6 33.48 -13.50 12.73
N PHE A 7 32.96 -14.34 11.84
CA PHE A 7 32.73 -13.99 10.43
C PHE A 7 31.34 -13.42 10.14
N ILE A 8 30.38 -13.57 11.07
CA ILE A 8 29.00 -13.14 10.90
C ILE A 8 28.59 -12.30 12.11
N SER A 9 28.76 -11.00 12.02
CA SER A 9 28.32 -10.08 13.07
C SER A 9 26.98 -9.40 12.70
N SER A 10 26.10 -9.23 13.68
CA SER A 10 24.84 -8.51 13.48
C SER A 10 25.02 -7.09 12.91
N LYS A 11 26.16 -6.46 13.20
CA LYS A 11 26.50 -5.13 12.71
C LYS A 11 26.83 -5.15 11.21
N GLU A 12 27.56 -6.15 10.75
CA GLU A 12 27.92 -6.30 9.32
C GLU A 12 26.69 -6.63 8.48
N ILE A 13 25.83 -7.55 8.96
CA ILE A 13 24.54 -7.84 8.32
C ILE A 13 23.68 -6.56 8.22
N ALA A 14 23.55 -5.81 9.30
CA ALA A 14 22.80 -4.57 9.29
C ALA A 14 23.38 -3.55 8.32
N THR A 15 24.72 -3.43 8.24
CA THR A 15 25.39 -2.54 7.31
C THR A 15 25.17 -2.98 5.86
N TYR A 16 25.26 -4.29 5.58
CA TYR A 16 25.00 -4.85 4.26
C TYR A 16 23.57 -4.51 3.78
N ILE A 17 22.56 -4.79 4.62
CA ILE A 17 21.16 -4.54 4.30
C ILE A 17 20.90 -3.03 4.09
N THR A 18 21.50 -2.17 4.92
CA THR A 18 21.29 -0.71 4.86
C THR A 18 21.89 -0.09 3.59
N ASN A 19 22.95 -0.67 3.05
CA ASN A 19 23.62 -0.17 1.83
C ASN A 19 22.97 -0.61 0.52
N LEU A 20 22.02 -1.55 0.59
CA LEU A 20 21.28 -1.96 -0.59
C LEU A 20 20.17 -0.95 -0.93
N PRO A 21 19.91 -0.71 -2.22
CA PRO A 21 18.82 0.17 -2.62
C PRO A 21 17.49 -0.41 -2.17
N ALA A 22 16.74 0.34 -1.36
CA ALA A 22 15.41 -0.05 -0.94
C ALA A 22 14.44 0.05 -2.13
N GLU A 23 13.67 -1.00 -2.38
CA GLU A 23 12.57 -0.94 -3.34
C GLU A 23 11.43 -0.08 -2.76
N THR A 24 11.00 0.91 -3.52
CA THR A 24 9.85 1.73 -3.14
C THR A 24 8.56 1.01 -3.48
N LEU A 25 7.88 0.48 -2.47
CA LEU A 25 6.60 -0.19 -2.63
C LEU A 25 5.46 0.84 -2.69
N ILE A 26 4.46 0.60 -3.56
CA ILE A 26 3.32 1.50 -3.77
C ILE A 26 2.54 1.73 -2.48
N GLY A 27 2.33 0.68 -1.69
CA GLY A 27 1.61 0.78 -0.43
C GLY A 27 2.35 1.62 0.61
N GLU A 28 3.67 1.63 0.62
CA GLU A 28 4.43 2.47 1.53
C GLU A 28 4.28 3.96 1.21
N ALA A 29 4.19 4.31 -0.07
CA ALA A 29 3.91 5.68 -0.49
C ALA A 29 2.49 6.14 -0.10
N LEU A 30 1.50 5.23 -0.07
CA LEU A 30 0.11 5.52 0.31
C LEU A 30 -0.10 5.47 1.83
N PHE A 31 0.56 4.53 2.50
CA PHE A 31 0.46 4.28 3.95
C PHE A 31 1.86 4.27 4.59
N PRO A 32 2.45 5.46 4.80
CA PRO A 32 3.80 5.55 5.36
C PRO A 32 3.86 5.00 6.78
N ARG A 33 5.00 4.40 7.12
CA ARG A 33 5.24 3.82 8.45
C ARG A 33 5.27 4.92 9.51
N LYS A 34 4.61 4.66 10.65
CA LYS A 34 4.73 5.49 11.85
C LYS A 34 5.21 4.63 13.01
N LYS A 35 6.25 5.09 13.69
CA LYS A 35 6.70 4.45 14.93
C LYS A 35 5.74 4.85 16.07
N GLN A 36 5.30 3.86 16.84
CA GLN A 36 4.44 4.04 17.99
C GLN A 36 5.00 3.23 19.15
N PHE A 37 4.91 3.79 20.36
CA PHE A 37 5.23 3.05 21.59
C PHE A 37 4.02 2.26 22.07
N GLY A 38 4.26 1.02 22.52
CA GLY A 38 3.22 0.12 23.02
C GLY A 38 2.70 -0.86 21.95
N MET A 39 1.98 -1.87 22.42
CA MET A 39 1.48 -2.99 21.58
C MET A 39 0.05 -2.76 21.08
N ASP A 40 -0.62 -1.72 21.54
CA ASP A 40 -2.00 -1.42 21.21
C ASP A 40 -2.10 -0.36 20.12
N LEU A 41 -2.75 -0.69 19.03
CA LEU A 41 -3.14 0.25 18.00
C LEU A 41 -4.42 0.97 18.43
N LYS A 42 -4.33 2.27 18.62
CA LYS A 42 -5.50 3.14 18.85
C LYS A 42 -5.78 3.92 17.59
N TYR A 43 -6.95 3.74 17.02
CA TYR A 43 -7.36 4.52 15.86
C TYR A 43 -8.75 5.12 16.05
N ILE A 44 -8.93 6.27 15.46
CA ILE A 44 -10.19 7.00 15.50
C ILE A 44 -10.99 6.61 14.26
N LYS A 45 -12.13 5.95 14.47
CA LYS A 45 -13.05 5.60 13.40
C LYS A 45 -13.99 6.78 13.15
N GLY A 46 -14.01 7.27 11.93
CA GLY A 46 -14.97 8.33 11.53
C GLY A 46 -14.58 9.02 10.24
N SER A 47 -15.59 9.47 9.49
CA SER A 47 -15.41 10.34 8.34
C SER A 47 -15.47 11.81 8.75
N LYS A 48 -14.78 12.69 8.00
CA LYS A 48 -15.01 14.14 8.13
C LYS A 48 -16.47 14.42 7.81
N ARG A 49 -17.22 14.97 8.78
CA ARG A 49 -18.62 15.32 8.56
C ARG A 49 -18.74 16.41 7.51
N LYS A 50 -19.80 16.35 6.70
CA LYS A 50 -20.16 17.46 5.82
C LYS A 50 -20.34 18.73 6.64
N PRO A 51 -19.84 19.89 6.20
CA PRO A 51 -20.13 21.16 6.83
C PRO A 51 -21.66 21.40 6.80
N VAL A 52 -22.21 21.72 7.94
CA VAL A 52 -23.64 22.02 8.06
C VAL A 52 -23.83 23.51 7.82
N VAL A 53 -24.67 23.84 6.84
CA VAL A 53 -25.02 25.22 6.50
C VAL A 53 -25.57 25.96 7.74
N LEU A 54 -25.10 27.17 7.97
CA LEU A 54 -25.64 28.04 9.02
C LEU A 54 -27.06 28.42 8.70
N ARG A 55 -27.93 28.37 9.70
CA ARG A 55 -29.33 28.86 9.54
C ARG A 55 -29.33 30.35 9.68
N PRO A 56 -30.06 31.09 8.81
CA PRO A 56 -30.25 32.49 8.99
C PRO A 56 -30.97 32.77 10.33
N SER A 57 -30.55 33.80 11.03
CA SER A 57 -31.15 34.26 12.27
C SER A 57 -31.57 35.72 12.10
N ALA A 58 -32.67 36.14 12.73
CA ALA A 58 -33.05 37.54 12.80
C ALA A 58 -32.19 38.27 13.85
N PHE A 59 -32.10 39.59 13.74
CA PHE A 59 -31.49 40.43 14.77
C PHE A 59 -32.32 40.33 16.07
N ASP A 60 -31.65 40.41 17.20
CA ASP A 60 -32.25 40.36 18.56
C ASP A 60 -32.88 39.03 18.99
N VAL A 61 -32.53 37.91 18.33
CA VAL A 61 -32.94 36.57 18.74
C VAL A 61 -31.80 35.85 19.41
N ALA A 62 -32.05 35.14 20.52
CA ALA A 62 -31.06 34.35 21.25
C ALA A 62 -30.38 33.33 20.33
N VAL A 63 -29.06 33.24 20.41
CA VAL A 63 -28.24 32.33 19.62
C VAL A 63 -28.64 30.88 19.90
N LYS A 64 -29.02 30.12 18.87
CA LYS A 64 -29.29 28.68 19.00
C LYS A 64 -27.98 27.93 19.16
N VAL A 65 -27.73 27.44 20.36
CA VAL A 65 -26.57 26.65 20.68
C VAL A 65 -26.64 25.29 19.95
N ARG A 66 -25.64 24.98 19.13
CA ARG A 66 -25.49 23.67 18.50
C ARG A 66 -24.68 22.76 19.39
N ALA A 67 -25.28 21.64 19.83
CA ALA A 67 -24.55 20.65 20.61
C ALA A 67 -23.35 20.08 19.82
N LEU A 68 -22.17 20.10 20.42
CA LEU A 68 -20.99 19.43 19.90
C LEU A 68 -21.19 17.91 20.01
N LYS A 69 -21.58 17.26 18.92
CA LYS A 69 -21.62 15.79 18.84
C LYS A 69 -20.24 15.30 18.41
N ALA A 70 -19.30 15.24 19.34
CA ALA A 70 -18.03 14.55 19.15
C ALA A 70 -18.18 13.11 19.65
N THR A 71 -18.76 12.23 18.86
CA THR A 71 -18.65 10.79 19.05
C THR A 71 -17.34 10.35 18.42
N VAL A 72 -16.35 10.15 19.25
CA VAL A 72 -15.05 9.58 18.85
C VAL A 72 -15.09 8.12 19.27
N ASP A 73 -15.32 7.23 18.31
CA ASP A 73 -15.14 5.80 18.54
C ASP A 73 -13.64 5.48 18.48
N ILE A 74 -13.08 5.18 19.64
CA ILE A 74 -11.68 4.73 19.75
C ILE A 74 -11.70 3.21 19.78
N GLU A 75 -11.33 2.58 18.70
CA GLU A 75 -11.06 1.14 18.70
C GLU A 75 -9.63 0.87 19.13
N LYS A 76 -9.47 -0.10 20.04
CA LYS A 76 -8.17 -0.61 20.46
C LYS A 76 -8.00 -2.01 19.88
N LYS A 77 -6.96 -2.22 19.11
CA LYS A 77 -6.57 -3.55 18.62
C LYS A 77 -5.10 -3.79 18.90
N ARG A 78 -4.76 -5.03 19.21
CA ARG A 78 -3.37 -5.42 19.40
C ARG A 78 -2.68 -5.44 18.05
N MET A 79 -1.45 -4.87 17.97
CA MET A 79 -0.67 -4.92 16.75
C MET A 79 -0.24 -6.35 16.44
N PRO A 80 -0.25 -6.78 15.17
CA PRO A 80 0.33 -8.05 14.78
C PRO A 80 1.84 -8.03 15.05
N PHE A 81 2.33 -9.14 15.54
CA PHE A 81 3.76 -9.34 15.82
C PHE A 81 4.27 -10.45 14.91
N PHE A 82 5.31 -10.14 14.14
CA PHE A 82 5.98 -11.10 13.26
C PHE A 82 7.36 -11.40 13.82
N LYS A 83 7.69 -12.67 13.93
CA LYS A 83 8.99 -13.13 14.38
C LYS A 83 9.40 -14.34 13.57
N GLU A 84 10.47 -14.21 12.85
CA GLU A 84 11.13 -15.29 12.13
C GLU A 84 12.60 -15.29 12.44
N SER A 85 13.25 -16.46 12.29
CA SER A 85 14.68 -16.61 12.46
C SER A 85 15.22 -17.55 11.40
N ILE A 86 16.43 -17.29 10.94
CA ILE A 86 17.18 -18.18 10.06
C ILE A 86 18.19 -18.94 10.90
N LEU A 87 18.22 -20.25 10.72
CA LEU A 87 19.22 -21.11 11.32
C LEU A 87 20.33 -21.36 10.31
N VAL A 88 21.56 -21.00 10.66
CA VAL A 88 22.74 -21.42 9.89
C VAL A 88 22.96 -22.90 10.13
N SER A 89 22.92 -23.72 9.09
CA SER A 89 23.03 -25.16 9.18
C SER A 89 24.42 -25.56 9.67
N GLU A 90 24.54 -26.78 10.19
CA GLU A 90 25.84 -27.32 10.59
C GLU A 90 26.78 -27.47 9.39
N GLU A 91 26.23 -27.82 8.24
CA GLU A 91 26.98 -27.97 6.99
C GLU A 91 27.56 -26.61 6.53
N ASP A 92 26.78 -25.54 6.57
CA ASP A 92 27.23 -24.17 6.25
C ASP A 92 28.35 -23.72 7.19
N ARG A 93 28.22 -24.04 8.49
CA ARG A 93 29.27 -23.74 9.50
C ARG A 93 30.56 -24.46 9.21
N GLN A 94 30.50 -25.77 8.85
CA GLN A 94 31.67 -26.55 8.51
C GLN A 94 32.32 -26.06 7.23
N GLN A 95 31.56 -25.75 6.19
CA GLN A 95 32.08 -25.22 4.94
C GLN A 95 32.76 -23.84 5.17
N LEU A 96 32.20 -23.00 5.99
CA LEU A 96 32.76 -21.70 6.34
C LEU A 96 34.10 -21.85 7.09
N LEU A 97 34.18 -22.77 8.05
CA LEU A 97 35.42 -23.06 8.79
C LEU A 97 36.49 -23.68 7.88
N MET A 98 36.12 -24.59 6.99
CA MET A 98 37.04 -25.19 6.02
C MET A 98 37.60 -24.14 5.04
N ALA A 99 36.71 -23.25 4.51
CA ALA A 99 37.13 -22.18 3.62
C ALA A 99 38.08 -21.19 4.32
N ALA A 100 37.81 -20.88 5.60
CA ALA A 100 38.67 -20.03 6.40
C ALA A 100 40.05 -20.67 6.70
N GLN A 101 40.09 -21.96 7.03
CA GLN A 101 41.33 -22.68 7.29
C GLN A 101 42.19 -22.86 6.02
N ALA A 102 41.55 -23.03 4.86
CA ALA A 102 42.23 -23.16 3.58
C ALA A 102 42.70 -21.83 3.00
N GLU A 103 42.51 -20.72 3.72
CA GLU A 103 42.78 -19.34 3.26
C GLU A 103 42.13 -19.01 1.88
N ASN A 104 41.05 -19.72 1.54
CA ASN A 104 40.34 -19.54 0.29
C ASN A 104 39.35 -18.36 0.41
N SER A 105 39.85 -17.16 0.20
CA SER A 105 39.08 -15.91 0.34
C SER A 105 37.90 -15.83 -0.64
N ALA A 106 37.96 -16.50 -1.79
CA ALA A 106 36.88 -16.49 -2.79
C ALA A 106 35.70 -17.34 -2.32
N THR A 107 35.95 -18.57 -1.87
CA THR A 107 34.89 -19.43 -1.32
C THR A 107 34.30 -18.88 -0.03
N LEU A 108 35.13 -18.30 0.83
CA LEU A 108 34.64 -17.65 2.05
C LEU A 108 33.68 -16.49 1.76
N LYS A 109 34.03 -15.61 0.80
CA LYS A 109 33.15 -14.51 0.37
C LYS A 109 31.85 -15.01 -0.23
N LEU A 110 31.86 -16.10 -0.99
CA LEU A 110 30.68 -16.67 -1.60
C LEU A 110 29.69 -17.20 -0.55
N ILE A 111 30.20 -17.97 0.44
CA ILE A 111 29.36 -18.51 1.53
C ILE A 111 28.79 -17.36 2.39
N LEU A 112 29.62 -16.38 2.75
CA LEU A 112 29.16 -15.22 3.49
C LEU A 112 28.10 -14.41 2.72
N GLY A 113 28.29 -14.28 1.39
CA GLY A 113 27.31 -13.64 0.51
C GLY A 113 25.95 -14.34 0.58
N GLN A 114 25.91 -15.66 0.46
CA GLN A 114 24.68 -16.45 0.55
C GLN A 114 24.00 -16.30 1.92
N ILE A 115 24.77 -16.29 2.99
CA ILE A 115 24.20 -16.09 4.34
C ILE A 115 23.59 -14.69 4.46
N TYR A 116 24.28 -13.66 3.96
CA TYR A 116 23.77 -12.29 4.00
C TYR A 116 22.53 -12.11 3.13
N ASP A 117 22.47 -12.74 1.97
CA ASP A 117 21.30 -12.73 1.09
C ASP A 117 20.09 -13.39 1.77
N ASN A 118 20.28 -14.51 2.48
CA ASN A 118 19.22 -15.14 3.28
C ASN A 118 18.66 -14.20 4.37
N TYR A 119 19.53 -13.44 5.04
CA TYR A 119 19.07 -12.43 6.01
C TYR A 119 18.35 -11.25 5.33
N LEU A 120 18.80 -10.85 4.14
CA LEU A 120 18.13 -9.85 3.33
C LEU A 120 16.72 -10.30 2.93
N ASP A 121 16.59 -11.54 2.48
CA ASP A 121 15.30 -12.13 2.12
C ASP A 121 14.33 -12.17 3.30
N LEU A 122 14.82 -12.42 4.51
CA LEU A 122 14.00 -12.36 5.72
C LEU A 122 13.45 -10.94 5.97
N VAL A 123 14.30 -9.92 5.81
CA VAL A 123 13.88 -8.51 5.98
C VAL A 123 12.89 -8.11 4.88
N ASN A 124 13.19 -8.46 3.63
CA ASN A 124 12.30 -8.23 2.49
C ASN A 124 10.96 -8.94 2.66
N GLY A 125 10.96 -10.16 3.22
CA GLY A 125 9.75 -10.90 3.59
C GLY A 125 8.86 -10.12 4.56
N GLY A 126 9.47 -9.47 5.56
CA GLY A 126 8.76 -8.57 6.48
C GLY A 126 8.14 -7.36 5.78
N ASP A 127 8.88 -6.74 4.86
CA ASP A 127 8.41 -5.60 4.08
C ASP A 127 7.28 -5.99 3.11
N MET A 128 7.40 -7.15 2.47
CA MET A 128 6.36 -7.72 1.62
C MET A 128 5.08 -8.06 2.40
N GLN A 129 5.20 -8.57 3.62
CA GLN A 129 4.03 -8.81 4.47
C GLN A 129 3.33 -7.49 4.84
N MET A 130 4.08 -6.44 5.14
CA MET A 130 3.50 -5.10 5.37
C MET A 130 2.83 -4.56 4.11
N GLU A 131 3.42 -4.74 2.95
CA GLU A 131 2.83 -4.34 1.67
C GLU A 131 1.54 -5.10 1.37
N ARG A 132 1.52 -6.41 1.61
CA ARG A 132 0.32 -7.24 1.50
C ARG A 132 -0.82 -6.71 2.38
N MET A 133 -0.53 -6.36 3.64
CA MET A 133 -1.52 -5.78 4.55
C MET A 133 -2.07 -4.44 4.03
N ARG A 134 -1.20 -3.57 3.51
CA ARG A 134 -1.60 -2.28 2.92
C ARG A 134 -2.51 -2.48 1.71
N MET A 135 -2.15 -3.41 0.83
CA MET A 135 -2.96 -3.72 -0.36
C MET A 135 -4.30 -4.37 -0.01
N GLN A 136 -4.35 -5.25 0.99
CA GLN A 136 -5.60 -5.79 1.51
C GLN A 136 -6.49 -4.68 2.07
N ALA A 137 -5.94 -3.78 2.88
CA ALA A 137 -6.70 -2.65 3.44
C ALA A 137 -7.23 -1.74 2.32
N LEU A 138 -6.45 -1.48 1.29
CA LEU A 138 -6.85 -0.64 0.16
C LEU A 138 -7.94 -1.31 -0.70
N ALA A 139 -7.79 -2.58 -0.99
CA ALA A 139 -8.67 -3.31 -1.91
C ALA A 139 -10.00 -3.72 -1.27
N THR A 140 -9.97 -4.15 -0.01
CA THR A 140 -11.14 -4.75 0.64
C THR A 140 -11.62 -4.00 1.88
N GLY A 141 -10.78 -3.13 2.44
CA GLY A 141 -11.00 -2.50 3.73
C GLY A 141 -10.84 -3.47 4.91
N VAL A 142 -10.28 -4.66 4.67
CA VAL A 142 -10.05 -5.69 5.69
C VAL A 142 -8.64 -6.23 5.53
N ILE A 143 -7.88 -6.27 6.62
CA ILE A 143 -6.62 -7.01 6.68
C ILE A 143 -6.92 -8.35 7.33
N ASN A 144 -6.62 -9.43 6.61
CA ASN A 144 -6.75 -10.80 7.10
C ASN A 144 -5.38 -11.49 7.01
N ILE A 145 -4.85 -11.83 8.18
CA ILE A 145 -3.58 -12.55 8.32
C ILE A 145 -3.91 -13.89 8.95
N VAL A 146 -3.78 -14.94 8.17
CA VAL A 146 -3.95 -16.32 8.63
C VAL A 146 -2.58 -16.91 8.84
N SER A 147 -2.29 -17.41 10.04
CA SER A 147 -1.08 -18.14 10.37
C SER A 147 -1.42 -19.32 11.27
N ASP A 148 -0.50 -20.28 11.38
CA ASP A 148 -0.67 -21.46 12.22
C ASP A 148 -0.88 -21.12 13.72
N ASP A 149 -0.35 -19.96 14.14
CA ASP A 149 -0.38 -19.53 15.55
C ASP A 149 -1.53 -18.57 15.89
N ALA A 150 -2.03 -17.81 14.92
CA ALA A 150 -3.09 -16.81 15.16
C ALA A 150 -3.72 -16.28 13.88
N ASP A 151 -5.04 -16.17 13.89
CA ASP A 151 -5.79 -15.43 12.87
C ASP A 151 -6.03 -14.00 13.35
N ILE A 152 -5.53 -13.04 12.59
CA ILE A 152 -5.66 -11.62 12.90
C ILE A 152 -6.50 -10.95 11.82
N VAL A 153 -7.67 -10.44 12.22
CA VAL A 153 -8.57 -9.73 11.31
C VAL A 153 -8.75 -8.28 11.78
N PHE A 154 -8.42 -7.34 10.89
CA PHE A 154 -8.72 -5.92 11.08
C PHE A 154 -9.73 -5.48 10.02
N ASP A 155 -10.96 -5.21 10.44
CA ASP A 155 -11.99 -4.63 9.59
C ASP A 155 -12.06 -3.12 9.84
N PHE A 156 -11.82 -2.32 8.81
CA PHE A 156 -11.90 -0.86 8.85
C PHE A 156 -13.32 -0.32 8.66
N GLY A 157 -14.30 -1.20 8.48
CA GLY A 157 -15.71 -0.85 8.35
C GLY A 157 -16.01 -0.02 7.10
N VAL A 158 -15.41 -0.38 5.96
CA VAL A 158 -15.72 0.26 4.68
C VAL A 158 -17.16 -0.02 4.31
N PRO A 159 -18.00 1.01 4.05
CA PRO A 159 -19.41 0.83 3.72
C PRO A 159 -19.61 -0.08 2.49
N SER A 160 -20.65 -0.90 2.51
CA SER A 160 -20.93 -1.85 1.42
C SER A 160 -21.17 -1.17 0.07
N ASN A 161 -21.75 0.03 0.07
CA ASN A 161 -21.96 0.82 -1.14
C ASN A 161 -20.66 1.39 -1.76
N HIS A 162 -19.52 1.29 -1.05
CA HIS A 162 -18.20 1.61 -1.59
C HIS A 162 -17.48 0.36 -2.15
N LYS A 163 -18.16 -0.79 -2.14
CA LYS A 163 -17.64 -2.06 -2.66
C LYS A 163 -18.56 -2.50 -3.78
N GLU A 164 -18.16 -2.30 -5.01
CA GLU A 164 -18.94 -2.64 -6.17
C GLU A 164 -18.25 -3.73 -6.99
N THR A 165 -19.02 -4.66 -7.50
CA THR A 165 -18.56 -5.68 -8.45
C THR A 165 -19.36 -5.52 -9.73
N LEU A 166 -18.68 -5.13 -10.79
CA LEU A 166 -19.29 -5.00 -12.11
C LEU A 166 -19.58 -6.38 -12.69
N THR A 167 -20.77 -6.55 -13.29
CA THR A 167 -21.25 -7.82 -13.86
C THR A 167 -21.45 -7.70 -15.36
N ASP A 168 -21.44 -8.81 -16.03
CA ASP A 168 -21.79 -8.97 -17.44
C ASP A 168 -21.14 -7.93 -18.39
N ASN A 169 -21.95 -7.14 -19.08
CA ASN A 169 -21.50 -6.16 -20.06
C ASN A 169 -20.87 -4.90 -19.46
N ASP A 170 -21.09 -4.66 -18.17
CA ASP A 170 -20.53 -3.50 -17.47
C ASP A 170 -19.06 -3.72 -17.07
N LYS A 171 -18.58 -4.97 -17.13
CA LYS A 171 -17.17 -5.27 -16.87
C LYS A 171 -16.26 -4.50 -17.80
N TRP A 172 -15.22 -3.89 -17.29
CA TRP A 172 -14.23 -3.13 -18.07
C TRP A 172 -13.47 -3.99 -19.11
N SER A 173 -13.55 -5.31 -19.00
CA SER A 173 -13.07 -6.22 -20.06
C SER A 173 -13.88 -6.12 -21.34
N ASN A 174 -15.10 -5.58 -21.30
CA ASN A 174 -15.89 -5.23 -22.47
C ASN A 174 -15.44 -3.87 -23.01
N PRO A 175 -14.94 -3.77 -24.26
CA PRO A 175 -14.49 -2.49 -24.82
C PRO A 175 -15.59 -1.43 -25.00
N ALA A 176 -16.86 -1.81 -24.85
CA ALA A 176 -18.01 -0.89 -24.93
C ALA A 176 -18.57 -0.47 -23.56
N SER A 177 -17.96 -0.89 -22.46
CA SER A 177 -18.39 -0.50 -21.11
C SER A 177 -18.16 0.99 -20.85
N ASP A 178 -18.98 1.59 -20.01
CA ASP A 178 -18.89 3.01 -19.64
C ASP A 178 -17.93 3.23 -18.46
N ILE A 179 -16.63 3.09 -18.73
CA ILE A 179 -15.58 3.26 -17.73
C ILE A 179 -15.59 4.66 -17.13
N VAL A 180 -15.80 5.69 -17.95
CA VAL A 180 -15.77 7.09 -17.52
C VAL A 180 -16.95 7.35 -16.59
N GLY A 181 -18.15 6.91 -16.96
CA GLY A 181 -19.35 7.04 -16.13
C GLY A 181 -19.23 6.31 -14.79
N ASP A 182 -18.61 5.15 -14.73
CA ASP A 182 -18.32 4.43 -13.48
C ASP A 182 -17.42 5.24 -12.56
N ILE A 183 -16.32 5.78 -13.09
CA ILE A 183 -15.38 6.62 -12.31
C ILE A 183 -16.08 7.86 -11.76
N GLU A 184 -16.87 8.53 -12.57
CA GLU A 184 -17.63 9.73 -12.16
C GLU A 184 -18.68 9.38 -11.09
N ARG A 185 -19.35 8.27 -11.23
CA ARG A 185 -20.34 7.75 -10.26
C ARG A 185 -19.66 7.47 -8.92
N TRP A 186 -18.51 6.79 -8.91
CA TRP A 186 -17.76 6.52 -7.68
C TRP A 186 -17.21 7.76 -7.02
N LYS A 187 -16.70 8.73 -7.79
CA LYS A 187 -16.29 10.04 -7.27
C LYS A 187 -17.44 10.76 -6.60
N THR A 188 -18.61 10.78 -7.26
CA THR A 188 -19.84 11.40 -6.74
C THR A 188 -20.31 10.72 -5.46
N LEU A 189 -20.27 9.38 -5.41
CA LEU A 189 -20.61 8.61 -4.21
C LEU A 189 -19.73 9.01 -3.01
N MET A 190 -18.44 9.12 -3.22
CA MET A 190 -17.50 9.52 -2.16
C MET A 190 -17.75 10.95 -1.69
N VAL A 191 -17.91 11.89 -2.60
CA VAL A 191 -18.19 13.30 -2.28
C VAL A 191 -19.52 13.42 -1.53
N ASN A 192 -20.55 12.71 -1.98
CA ASN A 192 -21.84 12.64 -1.32
C ASN A 192 -21.77 12.02 0.08
N GLY A 193 -20.85 11.09 0.30
CA GLY A 193 -20.52 10.53 1.61
C GLY A 193 -19.79 11.49 2.55
N GLY A 194 -19.36 12.68 2.08
CA GLY A 194 -18.61 13.66 2.87
C GLY A 194 -17.10 13.44 2.84
N TYR A 195 -16.60 12.59 1.92
CA TYR A 195 -15.17 12.36 1.71
C TYR A 195 -14.59 13.40 0.74
N PRO A 196 -13.28 13.68 0.77
CA PRO A 196 -12.64 14.54 -0.21
C PRO A 196 -12.71 13.92 -1.60
N VAL A 197 -12.67 14.76 -2.63
CA VAL A 197 -12.65 14.30 -4.03
C VAL A 197 -11.44 13.42 -4.28
N PRO A 198 -11.61 12.16 -4.74
CA PRO A 198 -10.51 11.27 -5.09
C PRO A 198 -9.69 11.85 -6.24
N LYS A 199 -8.37 11.86 -6.10
CA LYS A 199 -7.44 12.41 -7.12
C LYS A 199 -6.57 11.34 -7.76
N ARG A 200 -6.55 10.13 -7.21
CA ARG A 200 -5.70 9.02 -7.66
C ARG A 200 -6.50 7.73 -7.66
N MET A 201 -6.17 6.85 -8.58
CA MET A 201 -6.72 5.50 -8.69
C MET A 201 -5.56 4.51 -8.78
N VAL A 202 -5.66 3.39 -8.08
CA VAL A 202 -4.71 2.29 -8.15
C VAL A 202 -5.34 1.19 -8.98
N LEU A 203 -4.64 0.75 -10.00
CA LEU A 203 -5.09 -0.25 -10.97
C LEU A 203 -4.03 -1.32 -11.17
N THR A 204 -4.46 -2.51 -11.56
CA THR A 204 -3.54 -3.52 -12.09
C THR A 204 -3.20 -3.19 -13.55
N SER A 205 -2.05 -3.68 -14.03
CA SER A 205 -1.66 -3.54 -15.45
C SER A 205 -2.72 -4.12 -16.39
N LYS A 206 -3.39 -5.20 -15.98
CA LYS A 206 -4.49 -5.80 -16.72
C LYS A 206 -5.69 -4.85 -16.85
N THR A 207 -6.12 -4.24 -15.74
CA THR A 207 -7.22 -3.27 -15.72
C THR A 207 -6.88 -2.03 -16.55
N PHE A 208 -5.65 -1.56 -16.48
CA PHE A 208 -5.18 -0.45 -17.31
C PHE A 208 -5.20 -0.82 -18.80
N GLY A 209 -4.90 -2.09 -19.14
CA GLY A 209 -5.06 -2.60 -20.49
C GLY A 209 -6.49 -2.47 -21.01
N TYR A 210 -7.49 -2.74 -20.19
CA TYR A 210 -8.90 -2.56 -20.56
C TYR A 210 -9.27 -1.10 -20.85
N ILE A 211 -8.76 -0.16 -20.05
CA ILE A 211 -8.95 1.28 -20.29
C ILE A 211 -8.40 1.66 -21.67
N LYS A 212 -7.21 1.18 -22.02
CA LYS A 212 -6.57 1.48 -23.30
C LYS A 212 -7.35 1.01 -24.54
N ILE A 213 -8.09 -0.08 -24.42
CA ILE A 213 -8.87 -0.65 -25.54
C ILE A 213 -10.33 -0.19 -25.57
N ASN A 214 -10.77 0.56 -24.57
CA ASN A 214 -12.14 1.08 -24.47
C ASN A 214 -12.44 2.01 -25.65
N LYS A 215 -13.60 1.81 -26.29
CA LYS A 215 -13.97 2.52 -27.53
C LYS A 215 -14.23 4.01 -27.28
N ALA A 216 -14.92 4.35 -26.19
CA ALA A 216 -15.23 5.75 -25.85
C ALA A 216 -13.96 6.53 -25.55
N ILE A 217 -13.07 5.97 -24.73
CA ILE A 217 -11.80 6.61 -24.35
C ILE A 217 -10.90 6.81 -25.58
N LYS A 218 -10.83 5.84 -26.50
CA LYS A 218 -10.09 6.00 -27.75
C LYS A 218 -10.62 7.14 -28.60
N LEU A 219 -11.94 7.22 -28.76
CA LEU A 219 -12.57 8.31 -29.53
C LEU A 219 -12.27 9.68 -28.93
N ASP A 220 -12.32 9.82 -27.59
CA ASP A 220 -11.99 11.07 -26.92
C ASP A 220 -10.52 11.48 -27.14
N ILE A 221 -9.60 10.52 -27.06
CA ILE A 221 -8.17 10.77 -27.31
C ILE A 221 -7.96 11.16 -28.77
N ASP A 222 -8.56 10.47 -29.73
CA ASP A 222 -8.45 10.78 -31.15
C ASP A 222 -9.00 12.19 -31.44
N CYS A 223 -10.17 12.56 -30.88
CA CYS A 223 -10.72 13.90 -31.01
C CYS A 223 -9.74 14.98 -30.48
N LEU A 224 -9.12 14.74 -29.33
CA LEU A 224 -8.16 15.69 -28.74
C LEU A 224 -6.89 15.85 -29.59
N LEU A 225 -6.41 14.78 -30.21
CA LEU A 225 -5.23 14.81 -31.09
C LEU A 225 -5.49 15.59 -32.38
N TYR A 226 -6.71 15.52 -32.94
CA TYR A 226 -7.07 16.24 -34.15
C TYR A 226 -7.46 17.71 -33.90
N THR A 227 -7.83 18.08 -32.67
CA THR A 227 -8.18 19.47 -32.31
C THR A 227 -6.99 20.29 -31.81
N SER A 228 -5.87 19.68 -31.52
CA SER A 228 -4.64 20.40 -31.18
C SER A 228 -4.01 20.96 -32.47
N PRO A 229 -3.81 22.30 -32.60
CA PRO A 229 -3.15 22.85 -33.75
C PRO A 229 -1.74 22.28 -33.88
N SER A 230 -1.41 21.78 -35.09
CA SER A 230 -0.09 21.24 -35.37
C SER A 230 0.95 22.35 -35.13
N PRO A 231 2.11 22.06 -34.52
CA PRO A 231 3.21 23.05 -34.37
C PRO A 231 3.74 23.61 -35.70
N ARG A 232 3.32 23.05 -36.84
CA ARG A 232 3.69 23.49 -38.16
C ARG A 232 2.82 24.64 -38.72
N ASP A 233 1.65 24.92 -38.14
CA ASP A 233 0.75 25.95 -38.64
C ASP A 233 1.05 27.35 -38.11
N SER A 234 2.09 27.52 -37.27
CA SER A 234 2.48 28.80 -36.68
C SER A 234 3.60 29.55 -37.46
N THR A 235 3.98 29.08 -38.64
CA THR A 235 5.04 29.73 -39.44
C THR A 235 4.57 30.12 -40.84
N SER A 236 3.44 30.84 -40.96
CA SER A 236 3.12 31.56 -42.20
C SER A 236 2.31 32.81 -41.86
N SER A 237 3.02 33.86 -41.51
CA SER A 237 2.66 35.27 -41.73
C SER A 237 3.85 36.16 -41.42
#